data_f0217dbae74e62e79a3d6e6f355ad9ca
#
_entry.id   f0217dbae74e62e79a3d6e6f355ad9ca
#
_cell.length_a   1.000
_cell.length_b   1.000
_cell.length_c   1.000
_cell.angle_alpha   90.00
_cell.angle_beta   90.00
_cell.angle_gamma   90.00
#
_symmetry.space_group_name_H-M   'P 1'
#
loop_
_entity.id
_entity.type
_entity.pdbx_description
1 polymer ?
#
loop_
_entity_poly.entity_id
_entity_poly.type
_entity_poly.pdbx_seq_one_letter_code
_entity_poly.pdbx_strand_id
1 'polypeptide(L)'
;MQNYYDVLGVSPDSNQNTIKSAFRKKAKKYHPDLAASDAIEKAEELKSEEKDINQSGKIKNNSVASVRESAMRLILEAYRILSDAEKRRAYDRILRKQKKEEGGFNYREFLKARNKDPESQAKLIVYDLLHSLESEALEIYERSKSFPDFRLERYLDRGDAMDAEYCLAEEYEKRGRLLKAYSIYKKLILMEKEKAWFRYYFDVVTLRFRTLMLQKMPGRIDEEDYLDRLDEAVGLDIGSRDSAQFLRKKAEVLIRRKQYIEARHALQEAERKMPRLPGLAAVRHRLEEVGF
;
A
#
# COMPACT_ATOMS: atom_id res chain seq x y z
N MET A 1 5.96 -18.04 -11.65
CA MET A 1 6.46 -17.14 -10.59
C MET A 1 7.34 -16.08 -11.22
N GLN A 2 7.13 -14.82 -10.90
CA GLN A 2 7.95 -13.73 -11.44
C GLN A 2 9.32 -13.78 -10.74
N ASN A 3 10.40 -13.84 -11.52
CA ASN A 3 11.75 -13.98 -10.99
C ASN A 3 12.29 -12.60 -10.54
N TYR A 4 12.60 -12.42 -9.26
CA TYR A 4 13.08 -11.14 -8.73
C TYR A 4 14.40 -10.67 -9.32
N TYR A 5 15.25 -11.59 -9.79
CA TYR A 5 16.45 -11.23 -10.54
C TYR A 5 16.09 -10.56 -11.88
N ASP A 6 15.10 -11.08 -12.59
CA ASP A 6 14.60 -10.51 -13.84
C ASP A 6 13.92 -9.16 -13.60
N VAL A 7 13.15 -9.04 -12.50
CA VAL A 7 12.52 -7.79 -12.06
C VAL A 7 13.55 -6.68 -11.87
N LEU A 8 14.68 -6.96 -11.25
CA LEU A 8 15.77 -5.98 -11.10
C LEU A 8 16.67 -5.89 -12.34
N GLY A 9 16.61 -6.86 -13.25
CA GLY A 9 17.48 -6.95 -14.42
C GLY A 9 18.93 -7.27 -14.03
N VAL A 10 19.11 -8.23 -13.10
CA VAL A 10 20.41 -8.68 -12.61
C VAL A 10 20.54 -10.20 -12.69
N SER A 11 21.77 -10.70 -12.76
CA SER A 11 22.02 -12.14 -12.71
C SER A 11 21.83 -12.69 -11.30
N PRO A 12 21.39 -13.96 -11.15
CA PRO A 12 21.40 -14.65 -9.85
C PRO A 12 22.77 -14.68 -9.13
N ASP A 13 23.87 -14.50 -9.87
CA ASP A 13 25.22 -14.44 -9.31
C ASP A 13 25.67 -13.00 -8.95
N SER A 14 24.80 -12.00 -9.13
CA SER A 14 25.13 -10.60 -8.87
C SER A 14 25.43 -10.36 -7.39
N ASN A 15 26.44 -9.53 -7.12
CA ASN A 15 26.79 -9.11 -5.77
C ASN A 15 25.79 -8.05 -5.24
N GLN A 16 25.84 -7.78 -3.93
CA GLN A 16 24.96 -6.84 -3.24
C GLN A 16 25.02 -5.42 -3.82
N ASN A 17 26.19 -4.96 -4.24
CA ASN A 17 26.37 -3.64 -4.80
C ASN A 17 25.66 -3.51 -6.17
N THR A 18 25.70 -4.56 -6.98
CA THR A 18 25.00 -4.65 -8.27
C THR A 18 23.49 -4.63 -8.07
N ILE A 19 22.97 -5.42 -7.12
CA ILE A 19 21.54 -5.43 -6.76
C ILE A 19 21.08 -4.05 -6.29
N LYS A 20 21.85 -3.40 -5.41
CA LYS A 20 21.56 -2.06 -4.90
C LYS A 20 21.59 -0.99 -6.01
N SER A 21 22.52 -1.10 -6.94
CA SER A 21 22.63 -0.19 -8.08
C SER A 21 21.46 -0.36 -9.05
N ALA A 22 21.11 -1.60 -9.39
CA ALA A 22 19.98 -1.93 -10.25
C ALA A 22 18.65 -1.45 -9.64
N PHE A 23 18.45 -1.68 -8.34
CA PHE A 23 17.30 -1.15 -7.62
C PHE A 23 17.19 0.36 -7.73
N ARG A 24 18.28 1.12 -7.43
CA ARG A 24 18.28 2.58 -7.52
C ARG A 24 17.92 3.09 -8.92
N LYS A 25 18.48 2.44 -9.95
CA LYS A 25 18.18 2.78 -11.35
C LYS A 25 16.72 2.57 -11.69
N LYS A 26 16.15 1.42 -11.31
CA LYS A 26 14.73 1.11 -11.55
C LYS A 26 13.78 1.94 -10.68
N ALA A 27 14.09 2.13 -9.41
CA ALA A 27 13.31 2.97 -8.51
C ALA A 27 13.22 4.42 -9.02
N LYS A 28 14.34 4.98 -9.52
CA LYS A 28 14.34 6.31 -10.15
C LYS A 28 13.45 6.36 -11.40
N LYS A 29 13.47 5.31 -12.25
CA LYS A 29 12.67 5.25 -13.50
C LYS A 29 11.15 5.16 -13.21
N TYR A 30 10.75 4.45 -12.16
CA TYR A 30 9.34 4.17 -11.85
C TYR A 30 8.76 5.02 -10.70
N HIS A 31 9.52 6.01 -10.18
CA HIS A 31 9.07 6.87 -9.09
C HIS A 31 7.85 7.72 -9.51
N PRO A 32 6.78 7.77 -8.68
CA PRO A 32 5.55 8.50 -9.04
C PRO A 32 5.76 10.01 -9.24
N ASP A 33 6.70 10.66 -8.51
CA ASP A 33 6.95 12.10 -8.58
C ASP A 33 7.63 12.57 -9.88
N LEU A 34 8.23 11.67 -10.65
CA LEU A 34 8.85 12.02 -11.93
C LEU A 34 7.84 12.13 -13.08
N ALA A 35 6.54 11.98 -12.77
CA ALA A 35 5.47 12.01 -13.77
C ALA A 35 5.12 13.42 -14.30
N ALA A 36 5.66 14.49 -13.73
CA ALA A 36 5.23 15.85 -14.07
C ALA A 36 6.02 16.53 -15.19
N SER A 37 7.26 16.11 -15.49
CA SER A 37 8.10 16.80 -16.46
C SER A 37 8.41 16.04 -17.76
N ASP A 38 8.28 14.70 -17.78
CA ASP A 38 8.74 13.87 -18.91
C ASP A 38 7.66 12.90 -19.43
N ALA A 39 6.40 13.22 -19.24
CA ALA A 39 5.29 12.24 -19.33
C ALA A 39 4.94 11.79 -20.77
N ILE A 40 5.31 12.53 -21.79
CA ILE A 40 4.88 12.24 -23.18
C ILE A 40 5.92 11.39 -23.92
N GLU A 41 7.19 11.69 -23.82
CA GLU A 41 8.25 11.01 -24.56
C GLU A 41 8.59 9.61 -24.02
N LYS A 42 8.47 9.40 -22.70
CA LYS A 42 8.72 8.11 -22.03
C LYS A 42 7.53 7.14 -21.99
N ALA A 43 6.32 7.58 -22.31
CA ALA A 43 5.15 6.72 -22.38
C ALA A 43 5.22 5.74 -23.57
N GLU A 44 5.90 6.10 -24.64
CA GLU A 44 6.12 5.24 -25.81
C GLU A 44 7.20 4.19 -25.58
N GLU A 45 8.28 4.53 -24.87
CA GLU A 45 9.31 3.57 -24.45
C GLU A 45 8.78 2.52 -23.45
N LEU A 46 7.91 2.94 -22.52
CA LEU A 46 7.30 2.03 -21.56
C LEU A 46 6.36 1.00 -22.20
N LYS A 47 5.68 1.36 -23.29
CA LYS A 47 4.82 0.43 -24.05
C LYS A 47 5.60 -0.68 -24.74
N SER A 48 6.84 -0.42 -25.16
CA SER A 48 7.70 -1.43 -25.79
C SER A 48 8.28 -2.43 -24.77
N GLU A 49 8.54 -2.00 -23.52
CA GLU A 49 9.03 -2.86 -22.45
C GLU A 49 7.90 -3.65 -21.74
N GLU A 50 6.63 -3.22 -21.85
CA GLU A 50 5.46 -3.96 -21.35
C GLU A 50 5.25 -5.33 -22.02
N LYS A 51 5.74 -5.52 -23.24
CA LYS A 51 5.64 -6.81 -23.94
C LYS A 51 6.43 -7.92 -23.25
N ASP A 52 7.49 -7.58 -22.54
CA ASP A 52 8.34 -8.57 -21.87
C ASP A 52 7.88 -8.91 -20.44
N ILE A 53 6.97 -8.09 -19.86
CA ILE A 53 6.47 -8.28 -18.48
C ILE A 53 5.09 -8.95 -18.44
N ASN A 54 4.29 -8.90 -19.53
CA ASN A 54 2.91 -9.35 -19.56
C ASN A 54 2.64 -10.49 -20.57
N GLN A 55 3.06 -11.70 -20.27
CA GLN A 55 2.58 -12.91 -20.99
C GLN A 55 1.31 -13.53 -20.40
N SER A 56 0.49 -12.81 -19.67
CA SER A 56 -0.81 -13.31 -19.20
C SER A 56 -1.91 -12.25 -19.26
N GLY A 57 -2.55 -12.22 -20.40
CA GLY A 57 -3.98 -12.02 -20.62
C GLY A 57 -4.68 -10.76 -20.12
N LYS A 58 -5.12 -9.92 -21.07
CA LYS A 58 -6.22 -8.93 -21.04
C LYS A 58 -6.07 -7.72 -20.12
N ILE A 59 -5.47 -6.68 -20.64
CA ILE A 59 -5.46 -5.33 -20.05
C ILE A 59 -6.77 -4.61 -20.37
N LYS A 60 -7.61 -4.37 -19.35
CA LYS A 60 -8.60 -3.27 -19.33
C LYS A 60 -7.87 -2.02 -18.84
N ASN A 61 -8.06 -0.92 -19.56
CA ASN A 61 -7.56 0.43 -19.36
C ASN A 61 -7.13 0.80 -17.91
N ASN A 62 -5.96 0.38 -17.50
CA ASN A 62 -5.31 0.89 -16.30
C ASN A 62 -4.53 2.15 -16.70
N SER A 63 -4.69 3.23 -15.94
CA SER A 63 -3.95 4.45 -16.18
C SER A 63 -2.44 4.17 -16.04
N VAL A 64 -1.60 4.87 -16.79
CA VAL A 64 -0.12 4.78 -16.73
C VAL A 64 0.40 4.87 -15.27
N ALA A 65 -0.28 5.63 -14.42
CA ALA A 65 0.00 5.73 -12.99
C ALA A 65 -0.17 4.40 -12.24
N SER A 66 -1.20 3.62 -12.54
CA SER A 66 -1.47 2.31 -11.92
C SER A 66 -0.41 1.27 -12.31
N VAL A 67 0.06 1.30 -13.55
CA VAL A 67 1.12 0.40 -14.04
C VAL A 67 2.45 0.73 -13.36
N ARG A 68 2.80 2.02 -13.24
CA ARG A 68 4.02 2.45 -12.55
C ARG A 68 4.02 2.10 -11.07
N GLU A 69 2.88 2.26 -10.40
CA GLU A 69 2.71 1.90 -9.00
C GLU A 69 2.91 0.39 -8.79
N SER A 70 2.33 -0.43 -9.65
CA SER A 70 2.48 -1.88 -9.61
C SER A 70 3.94 -2.32 -9.86
N ALA A 71 4.60 -1.70 -10.86
CA ALA A 71 6.00 -1.95 -11.16
C ALA A 71 6.92 -1.52 -10.01
N MET A 72 6.66 -0.36 -9.39
CA MET A 72 7.45 0.13 -8.26
C MET A 72 7.34 -0.80 -7.05
N ARG A 73 6.14 -1.29 -6.77
CA ARG A 73 5.90 -2.27 -5.70
C ARG A 73 6.73 -3.54 -5.90
N LEU A 74 6.70 -4.08 -7.11
CA LEU A 74 7.45 -5.27 -7.47
C LEU A 74 8.97 -5.07 -7.37
N ILE A 75 9.46 -3.89 -7.77
CA ILE A 75 10.88 -3.51 -7.67
C ILE A 75 11.32 -3.42 -6.19
N LEU A 76 10.50 -2.84 -5.33
CA LEU A 76 10.75 -2.74 -3.88
C LEU A 76 10.82 -4.13 -3.25
N GLU A 77 9.88 -4.99 -3.60
CA GLU A 77 9.83 -6.37 -3.11
C GLU A 77 11.04 -7.19 -3.55
N ALA A 78 11.38 -7.14 -4.84
CA ALA A 78 12.56 -7.80 -5.37
C ALA A 78 13.85 -7.33 -4.66
N TYR A 79 13.98 -6.03 -4.43
CA TYR A 79 15.12 -5.49 -3.69
C TYR A 79 15.14 -5.96 -2.24
N ARG A 80 14.02 -5.94 -1.53
CA ARG A 80 13.91 -6.41 -0.14
C ARG A 80 14.40 -7.85 0.03
N ILE A 81 13.99 -8.72 -0.89
CA ILE A 81 14.39 -10.14 -0.85
C ILE A 81 15.87 -10.33 -1.23
N LEU A 82 16.31 -9.67 -2.31
CA LEU A 82 17.65 -9.91 -2.85
C LEU A 82 18.76 -9.11 -2.13
N SER A 83 18.42 -8.04 -1.40
CA SER A 83 19.38 -7.25 -0.64
C SER A 83 19.76 -7.86 0.70
N ASP A 84 18.94 -8.73 1.25
CA ASP A 84 19.20 -9.47 2.48
C ASP A 84 19.79 -10.84 2.18
N ALA A 85 20.96 -11.15 2.75
CA ALA A 85 21.66 -12.38 2.45
C ALA A 85 20.90 -13.64 2.89
N GLU A 86 20.12 -13.59 3.98
CA GLU A 86 19.34 -14.72 4.45
C GLU A 86 18.07 -14.92 3.61
N LYS A 87 17.35 -13.82 3.34
CA LYS A 87 16.15 -13.83 2.48
C LYS A 87 16.51 -14.27 1.07
N ARG A 88 17.61 -13.78 0.52
CA ARG A 88 18.13 -14.19 -0.79
C ARG A 88 18.45 -15.69 -0.82
N ARG A 89 19.15 -16.21 0.19
CA ARG A 89 19.44 -17.66 0.28
C ARG A 89 18.16 -18.51 0.37
N ALA A 90 17.15 -18.02 1.12
CA ALA A 90 15.85 -18.69 1.20
C ALA A 90 15.13 -18.67 -0.15
N TYR A 91 15.13 -17.53 -0.83
CA TYR A 91 14.56 -17.35 -2.16
C TYR A 91 15.27 -18.21 -3.21
N ASP A 92 16.60 -18.23 -3.22
CA ASP A 92 17.39 -19.08 -4.13
C ASP A 92 17.12 -20.57 -3.92
N ARG A 93 16.91 -20.99 -2.67
CA ARG A 93 16.49 -22.38 -2.38
C ARG A 93 15.12 -22.69 -3.02
N ILE A 94 14.19 -21.76 -2.96
CA ILE A 94 12.86 -21.89 -3.59
C ILE A 94 13.01 -21.96 -5.10
N LEU A 95 13.77 -21.06 -5.72
CA LEU A 95 14.03 -21.05 -7.16
C LEU A 95 14.71 -22.34 -7.64
N ARG A 96 15.72 -22.83 -6.93
CA ARG A 96 16.39 -24.09 -7.28
C ARG A 96 15.47 -25.29 -7.14
N LYS A 97 14.58 -25.30 -6.13
CA LYS A 97 13.57 -26.35 -5.98
C LYS A 97 12.56 -26.29 -7.11
N GLN A 98 12.07 -25.11 -7.49
CA GLN A 98 11.14 -24.97 -8.64
C GLN A 98 11.78 -25.49 -9.96
N LYS A 99 13.03 -25.16 -10.22
CA LYS A 99 13.76 -25.69 -11.39
C LYS A 99 13.99 -27.23 -11.33
N LYS A 100 14.03 -27.81 -10.13
CA LYS A 100 14.24 -29.25 -9.92
C LYS A 100 12.94 -30.04 -9.88
N GLU A 101 11.82 -29.36 -9.63
CA GLU A 101 10.50 -29.95 -9.33
C GLU A 101 9.48 -29.68 -10.46
N GLU A 102 9.87 -29.84 -11.74
CA GLU A 102 8.87 -30.17 -12.76
C GLU A 102 8.14 -31.51 -12.45
N GLY A 103 8.27 -32.01 -11.24
CA GLY A 103 7.68 -33.24 -10.75
C GLY A 103 7.72 -33.50 -9.26
N GLY A 104 7.33 -32.54 -8.32
CA GLY A 104 7.37 -33.05 -6.96
C GLY A 104 6.65 -32.27 -5.86
N PHE A 105 7.27 -31.37 -5.17
CA PHE A 105 6.73 -30.81 -3.91
C PHE A 105 6.04 -29.48 -4.13
N ASN A 106 4.71 -29.44 -4.02
CA ASN A 106 3.95 -28.21 -4.08
C ASN A 106 3.89 -27.56 -2.68
N TYR A 107 4.75 -26.54 -2.47
CA TYR A 107 4.82 -25.84 -1.19
C TYR A 107 3.51 -25.17 -0.79
N ARG A 108 2.75 -24.63 -1.76
CA ARG A 108 1.43 -24.05 -1.50
C ARG A 108 0.47 -25.08 -0.95
N GLU A 109 0.38 -26.25 -1.58
CA GLU A 109 -0.50 -27.35 -1.12
C GLU A 109 -0.05 -27.89 0.24
N PHE A 110 1.26 -27.97 0.49
CA PHE A 110 1.80 -28.32 1.81
C PHE A 110 1.34 -27.36 2.91
N LEU A 111 1.35 -26.03 2.64
CA LEU A 111 0.86 -25.04 3.61
C LEU A 111 -0.66 -25.09 3.74
N LYS A 112 -1.40 -25.29 2.63
CA LYS A 112 -2.86 -25.46 2.66
C LYS A 112 -3.31 -26.66 3.49
N ALA A 113 -2.61 -27.78 3.39
CA ALA A 113 -2.90 -28.99 4.16
C ALA A 113 -2.81 -28.74 5.68
N ARG A 114 -2.03 -27.73 6.11
CA ARG A 114 -1.86 -27.32 7.51
C ARG A 114 -2.79 -26.19 7.92
N ASN A 115 -4.07 -26.33 7.60
CA ASN A 115 -5.07 -25.29 7.80
C ASN A 115 -5.39 -24.97 9.28
N LYS A 116 -4.97 -25.82 10.22
CA LYS A 116 -5.10 -25.62 11.67
C LYS A 116 -3.85 -25.02 12.33
N ASP A 117 -2.77 -24.84 11.57
CA ASP A 117 -1.53 -24.26 12.05
C ASP A 117 -1.44 -22.79 11.64
N PRO A 118 -1.54 -21.84 12.60
CA PRO A 118 -1.56 -20.42 12.29
C PRO A 118 -0.24 -19.93 11.64
N GLU A 119 0.89 -20.53 11.95
CA GLU A 119 2.17 -20.19 11.31
C GLU A 119 2.19 -20.58 9.84
N SER A 120 1.70 -21.79 9.51
CA SER A 120 1.57 -22.23 8.12
C SER A 120 0.59 -21.35 7.33
N GLN A 121 -0.51 -20.90 7.98
CA GLN A 121 -1.45 -19.99 7.33
C GLN A 121 -0.84 -18.60 7.10
N ALA A 122 -0.07 -18.04 8.03
CA ALA A 122 0.66 -16.79 7.83
C ALA A 122 1.67 -16.89 6.65
N LYS A 123 2.42 -18.00 6.58
CA LYS A 123 3.33 -18.27 5.46
C LYS A 123 2.60 -18.46 4.12
N LEU A 124 1.41 -19.06 4.14
CA LEU A 124 0.58 -19.22 2.95
C LEU A 124 0.05 -17.89 2.43
N ILE A 125 -0.36 -16.98 3.33
CA ILE A 125 -0.76 -15.61 2.96
C ILE A 125 0.38 -14.91 2.23
N VAL A 126 1.60 -14.93 2.78
CA VAL A 126 2.75 -14.32 2.12
C VAL A 126 3.06 -15.00 0.79
N TYR A 127 3.02 -16.34 0.75
CA TYR A 127 3.23 -17.08 -0.48
C TYR A 127 2.24 -16.66 -1.58
N ASP A 128 0.96 -16.57 -1.26
CA ASP A 128 -0.09 -16.21 -2.21
C ASP A 128 0.06 -14.76 -2.68
N LEU A 129 0.40 -13.81 -1.77
CA LEU A 129 0.70 -12.43 -2.14
C LEU A 129 1.90 -12.32 -3.08
N LEU A 130 2.96 -13.09 -2.86
CA LEU A 130 4.15 -13.14 -3.72
C LEU A 130 3.84 -13.70 -5.12
N HIS A 131 2.76 -14.47 -5.25
CA HIS A 131 2.34 -15.09 -6.51
C HIS A 131 1.15 -14.39 -7.16
N SER A 132 0.83 -13.15 -6.76
CA SER A 132 -0.30 -12.37 -7.28
C SER A 132 -1.66 -13.06 -7.10
N LEU A 133 -1.81 -13.74 -5.97
CA LEU A 133 -3.04 -14.41 -5.55
C LEU A 133 -3.66 -13.65 -4.34
N GLU A 134 -3.79 -12.33 -4.48
CA GLU A 134 -4.21 -11.43 -3.40
C GLU A 134 -5.61 -11.78 -2.88
N SER A 135 -6.49 -12.24 -3.77
CA SER A 135 -7.84 -12.66 -3.39
C SER A 135 -7.84 -13.85 -2.46
N GLU A 136 -7.05 -14.87 -2.79
CA GLU A 136 -6.88 -16.09 -1.98
C GLU A 136 -6.18 -15.77 -0.66
N ALA A 137 -5.14 -14.95 -0.72
CA ALA A 137 -4.43 -14.49 0.49
C ALA A 137 -5.37 -13.79 1.46
N LEU A 138 -6.26 -12.92 0.97
CA LEU A 138 -7.25 -12.25 1.80
C LEU A 138 -8.26 -13.22 2.41
N GLU A 139 -8.71 -14.22 1.66
CA GLU A 139 -9.63 -15.25 2.19
C GLU A 139 -8.97 -16.07 3.30
N ILE A 140 -7.69 -16.42 3.12
CA ILE A 140 -6.92 -17.13 4.14
C ILE A 140 -6.75 -16.23 5.37
N TYR A 141 -6.42 -14.96 5.18
CA TYR A 141 -6.28 -14.00 6.27
C TYR A 141 -7.58 -13.82 7.08
N GLU A 142 -8.72 -13.65 6.40
CA GLU A 142 -10.03 -13.53 7.06
C GLU A 142 -10.38 -14.79 7.86
N ARG A 143 -10.15 -15.97 7.29
CA ARG A 143 -10.37 -17.25 7.97
C ARG A 143 -9.45 -17.42 9.17
N SER A 144 -8.19 -16.99 9.05
CA SER A 144 -7.19 -17.12 10.10
C SER A 144 -7.49 -16.27 11.33
N LYS A 145 -8.35 -15.25 11.21
CA LYS A 145 -8.85 -14.47 12.37
C LYS A 145 -9.66 -15.31 13.37
N SER A 146 -10.07 -16.52 13.00
CA SER A 146 -10.68 -17.48 13.93
C SER A 146 -9.69 -18.08 14.94
N PHE A 147 -8.39 -18.02 14.64
CA PHE A 147 -7.37 -18.44 15.61
C PHE A 147 -7.26 -17.40 16.75
N PRO A 148 -7.07 -17.84 17.99
CA PRO A 148 -6.88 -16.92 19.11
C PRO A 148 -5.69 -15.98 18.84
N ASP A 149 -5.93 -14.68 18.91
CA ASP A 149 -4.91 -13.62 18.77
C ASP A 149 -4.00 -13.76 17.51
N PHE A 150 -4.63 -14.13 16.39
CA PHE A 150 -3.90 -14.24 15.11
C PHE A 150 -3.47 -12.85 14.62
N ARG A 151 -2.16 -12.68 14.53
CA ARG A 151 -1.50 -11.50 13.98
C ARG A 151 -0.28 -11.95 13.17
N LEU A 152 -0.08 -11.38 12.00
CA LEU A 152 1.03 -11.78 11.12
C LEU A 152 2.39 -11.58 11.78
N GLU A 153 2.54 -10.54 12.61
CA GLU A 153 3.79 -10.23 13.34
C GLU A 153 4.22 -11.29 14.35
N ARG A 154 3.33 -12.21 14.72
CA ARG A 154 3.69 -13.34 15.60
C ARG A 154 4.43 -14.45 14.87
N TYR A 155 4.22 -14.56 13.56
CA TYR A 155 4.66 -15.69 12.74
C TYR A 155 5.63 -15.30 11.63
N LEU A 156 5.73 -13.99 11.35
CA LEU A 156 6.57 -13.41 10.31
C LEU A 156 7.52 -12.39 10.92
N ASP A 157 8.61 -12.09 10.24
CA ASP A 157 9.37 -10.91 10.64
C ASP A 157 8.54 -9.63 10.43
N ARG A 158 8.93 -8.55 11.13
CA ARG A 158 8.19 -7.29 11.12
C ARG A 158 7.98 -6.75 9.70
N GLY A 159 9.00 -6.83 8.86
CA GLY A 159 8.92 -6.32 7.50
C GLY A 159 7.96 -7.13 6.63
N ASP A 160 8.06 -8.45 6.67
CA ASP A 160 7.18 -9.32 5.90
C ASP A 160 5.72 -9.20 6.36
N ALA A 161 5.49 -9.03 7.67
CA ALA A 161 4.16 -8.79 8.21
C ALA A 161 3.58 -7.45 7.73
N MET A 162 4.37 -6.36 7.77
CA MET A 162 3.93 -5.05 7.31
C MET A 162 3.62 -5.03 5.81
N ASP A 163 4.47 -5.64 4.99
CA ASP A 163 4.24 -5.71 3.55
C ASP A 163 3.01 -6.57 3.20
N ALA A 164 2.85 -7.71 3.89
CA ALA A 164 1.66 -8.55 3.72
C ALA A 164 0.38 -7.78 4.10
N GLU A 165 0.37 -7.09 5.23
CA GLU A 165 -0.77 -6.27 5.64
C GLU A 165 -1.05 -5.13 4.65
N TYR A 166 -0.02 -4.48 4.11
CA TYR A 166 -0.20 -3.45 3.10
C TYR A 166 -0.92 -4.01 1.86
N CYS A 167 -0.48 -5.16 1.33
CA CYS A 167 -1.13 -5.81 0.20
C CYS A 167 -2.58 -6.23 0.52
N LEU A 168 -2.83 -6.74 1.72
CA LEU A 168 -4.18 -7.09 2.19
C LEU A 168 -5.08 -5.85 2.30
N ALA A 169 -4.53 -4.71 2.75
CA ALA A 169 -5.28 -3.45 2.79
C ALA A 169 -5.69 -2.98 1.39
N GLU A 170 -4.81 -3.09 0.41
CA GLU A 170 -5.14 -2.79 -0.99
C GLU A 170 -6.23 -3.71 -1.54
N GLU A 171 -6.19 -4.99 -1.20
CA GLU A 171 -7.23 -5.93 -1.62
C GLU A 171 -8.57 -5.63 -0.93
N TYR A 172 -8.57 -5.21 0.36
CA TYR A 172 -9.77 -4.68 1.00
C TYR A 172 -10.32 -3.44 0.29
N GLU A 173 -9.45 -2.51 -0.13
CA GLU A 173 -9.87 -1.34 -0.92
C GLU A 173 -10.54 -1.74 -2.23
N LYS A 174 -9.94 -2.68 -2.99
CA LYS A 174 -10.50 -3.19 -4.25
C LYS A 174 -11.89 -3.78 -4.05
N ARG A 175 -12.11 -4.46 -2.93
CA ARG A 175 -13.41 -5.05 -2.55
C ARG A 175 -14.38 -4.06 -1.90
N GLY A 176 -14.03 -2.77 -1.79
CA GLY A 176 -14.86 -1.75 -1.17
C GLY A 176 -14.98 -1.84 0.35
N ARG A 177 -14.19 -2.69 1.01
CA ARG A 177 -14.17 -2.84 2.47
C ARG A 177 -13.29 -1.77 3.12
N LEU A 178 -13.67 -0.50 2.93
CA LEU A 178 -12.82 0.67 3.18
C LEU A 178 -12.41 0.82 4.66
N LEU A 179 -13.30 0.50 5.61
CA LEU A 179 -13.00 0.58 7.05
C LEU A 179 -11.94 -0.46 7.46
N LYS A 180 -11.93 -1.65 6.84
CA LYS A 180 -10.90 -2.66 7.10
C LYS A 180 -9.54 -2.21 6.54
N ALA A 181 -9.53 -1.66 5.33
CA ALA A 181 -8.32 -1.06 4.75
C ALA A 181 -7.77 0.08 5.62
N TYR A 182 -8.66 0.98 6.07
CA TYR A 182 -8.32 2.06 6.99
C TYR A 182 -7.61 1.56 8.25
N SER A 183 -8.17 0.55 8.90
CA SER A 183 -7.62 0.00 10.14
C SER A 183 -6.20 -0.54 9.96
N ILE A 184 -5.94 -1.18 8.82
CA ILE A 184 -4.60 -1.71 8.52
C ILE A 184 -3.63 -0.56 8.21
N TYR A 185 -3.98 0.39 7.33
CA TYR A 185 -3.08 1.51 7.04
C TYR A 185 -2.77 2.35 8.28
N LYS A 186 -3.78 2.60 9.15
CA LYS A 186 -3.57 3.26 10.44
C LYS A 186 -2.54 2.52 11.29
N LYS A 187 -2.67 1.20 11.41
CA LYS A 187 -1.72 0.35 12.12
C LYS A 187 -0.32 0.48 11.54
N LEU A 188 -0.17 0.37 10.22
CA LEU A 188 1.12 0.47 9.54
C LEU A 188 1.79 1.84 9.76
N ILE A 189 1.01 2.93 9.72
CA ILE A 189 1.51 4.29 10.03
C ILE A 189 2.05 4.36 11.47
N LEU A 190 1.32 3.81 12.44
CA LEU A 190 1.75 3.79 13.83
C LEU A 190 3.02 2.96 14.02
N MET A 191 3.11 1.80 13.38
CA MET A 191 4.31 0.95 13.42
C MET A 191 5.52 1.66 12.80
N GLU A 192 5.36 2.39 11.70
CA GLU A 192 6.43 3.17 11.09
C GLU A 192 6.86 4.36 11.93
N LYS A 193 5.94 5.02 12.63
CA LYS A 193 6.25 6.10 13.57
C LYS A 193 7.02 5.61 14.79
N GLU A 194 6.70 4.42 15.28
CA GLU A 194 7.42 3.80 16.41
C GLU A 194 8.84 3.40 16.00
N LYS A 195 8.99 2.73 14.86
CA LYS A 195 10.27 2.30 14.32
C LYS A 195 10.20 2.21 12.80
N ALA A 196 10.87 3.13 12.12
CA ALA A 196 10.93 3.15 10.67
C ALA A 196 11.52 1.85 10.11
N TRP A 197 10.81 1.23 9.18
CA TRP A 197 11.25 0.01 8.50
C TRP A 197 12.10 0.34 7.29
N PHE A 198 11.57 1.20 6.40
CA PHE A 198 12.22 1.56 5.16
C PHE A 198 11.87 3.01 4.81
N ARG A 199 12.87 3.81 4.38
CA ARG A 199 12.74 5.27 4.20
C ARG A 199 11.52 5.71 3.38
N TYR A 200 11.17 4.94 2.32
CA TYR A 200 10.05 5.28 1.45
C TYR A 200 8.75 4.56 1.81
N TYR A 201 8.78 3.61 2.73
CA TYR A 201 7.59 2.85 3.11
C TYR A 201 6.53 3.73 3.77
N PHE A 202 6.95 4.60 4.67
CA PHE A 202 6.07 5.57 5.31
C PHE A 202 5.37 6.46 4.28
N ASP A 203 6.10 6.98 3.29
CA ASP A 203 5.54 7.84 2.23
C ASP A 203 4.50 7.09 1.39
N VAL A 204 4.77 5.84 1.05
CA VAL A 204 3.84 4.99 0.28
C VAL A 204 2.55 4.72 1.06
N VAL A 205 2.67 4.33 2.33
CA VAL A 205 1.51 4.03 3.19
C VAL A 205 0.69 5.29 3.43
N THR A 206 1.33 6.42 3.74
CA THR A 206 0.63 7.70 4.00
C THR A 206 -0.04 8.24 2.75
N LEU A 207 0.57 8.11 1.57
CA LEU A 207 -0.06 8.47 0.30
C LEU A 207 -1.34 7.64 0.07
N ARG A 208 -1.27 6.33 0.31
CA ARG A 208 -2.41 5.44 0.14
C ARG A 208 -3.52 5.74 1.14
N PHE A 209 -3.14 5.94 2.41
CA PHE A 209 -4.04 6.36 3.47
C PHE A 209 -4.76 7.67 3.14
N ARG A 210 -4.02 8.69 2.68
CA ARG A 210 -4.59 9.96 2.22
C ARG A 210 -5.60 9.77 1.08
N THR A 211 -5.24 8.96 0.07
CA THR A 211 -6.12 8.65 -1.05
C THR A 211 -7.40 7.95 -0.58
N LEU A 212 -7.27 6.99 0.33
CA LEU A 212 -8.41 6.32 0.94
C LEU A 212 -9.33 7.32 1.63
N MET A 213 -8.77 8.15 2.51
CA MET A 213 -9.50 9.12 3.32
C MET A 213 -10.20 10.21 2.49
N LEU A 214 -9.49 10.78 1.52
CA LEU A 214 -10.00 11.97 0.81
C LEU A 214 -10.78 11.65 -0.46
N GLN A 215 -10.55 10.49 -1.07
CA GLN A 215 -11.13 10.17 -2.38
C GLN A 215 -12.05 8.95 -2.36
N LYS A 216 -11.75 7.92 -1.55
CA LYS A 216 -12.49 6.65 -1.60
C LYS A 216 -13.57 6.52 -0.54
N MET A 217 -13.35 7.00 0.66
CA MET A 217 -14.32 6.90 1.76
C MET A 217 -15.50 7.87 1.64
N PRO A 218 -15.35 9.13 1.16
CA PRO A 218 -16.46 10.06 1.10
C PRO A 218 -17.66 9.50 0.33
N GLY A 219 -18.83 9.49 0.99
CA GLY A 219 -20.10 9.00 0.43
C GLY A 219 -20.20 7.48 0.25
N ARG A 220 -19.20 6.72 0.68
CA ARG A 220 -19.20 5.25 0.63
C ARG A 220 -19.26 4.57 2.00
N ILE A 221 -19.09 5.35 3.05
CA ILE A 221 -19.28 4.92 4.44
C ILE A 221 -20.24 5.91 5.09
N ASP A 222 -20.77 5.55 6.24
CA ASP A 222 -21.60 6.46 7.02
C ASP A 222 -20.85 7.74 7.37
N GLU A 223 -21.55 8.88 7.38
CA GLU A 223 -20.91 10.18 7.61
C GLU A 223 -20.40 10.37 9.03
N GLU A 224 -21.01 9.71 10.02
CA GLU A 224 -20.57 9.76 11.41
C GLU A 224 -19.28 8.94 11.57
N ASP A 225 -19.28 7.70 11.08
CA ASP A 225 -18.06 6.89 10.98
C ASP A 225 -16.94 7.64 10.24
N TYR A 226 -17.28 8.38 9.19
CA TYR A 226 -16.30 9.13 8.44
C TYR A 226 -15.71 10.31 9.22
N LEU A 227 -16.53 11.03 9.97
CA LEU A 227 -16.06 12.10 10.86
C LEU A 227 -15.11 11.58 11.92
N ASP A 228 -15.43 10.45 12.56
CA ASP A 228 -14.58 9.79 13.52
C ASP A 228 -13.22 9.40 12.90
N ARG A 229 -13.25 8.83 11.68
CA ARG A 229 -12.00 8.47 10.98
C ARG A 229 -11.17 9.69 10.60
N LEU A 230 -11.80 10.83 10.29
CA LEU A 230 -11.08 12.09 10.03
C LEU A 230 -10.41 12.61 11.30
N ASP A 231 -11.06 12.53 12.45
CA ASP A 231 -10.47 12.93 13.74
C ASP A 231 -9.29 12.04 14.13
N GLU A 232 -9.45 10.73 14.00
CA GLU A 232 -8.35 9.79 14.19
C GLU A 232 -7.17 10.08 13.24
N ALA A 233 -7.46 10.39 11.96
CA ALA A 233 -6.44 10.68 10.97
C ALA A 233 -5.67 11.99 11.26
N VAL A 234 -6.34 13.01 11.78
CA VAL A 234 -5.70 14.23 12.29
C VAL A 234 -4.78 13.90 13.46
N GLY A 235 -5.23 13.05 14.38
CA GLY A 235 -4.46 12.60 15.54
C GLY A 235 -3.23 11.75 15.18
N LEU A 236 -3.22 11.12 14.01
CA LEU A 236 -2.03 10.39 13.53
C LEU A 236 -0.84 11.31 13.22
N ASP A 237 -1.07 12.61 13.01
CA ASP A 237 -0.02 13.61 12.74
C ASP A 237 1.01 13.13 11.70
N ILE A 238 0.52 12.78 10.53
CA ILE A 238 1.36 12.32 9.40
C ILE A 238 1.96 13.48 8.60
N GLY A 239 1.65 14.71 8.98
CA GLY A 239 2.16 15.95 8.43
C GLY A 239 1.14 17.08 8.48
N SER A 240 1.61 18.34 8.60
CA SER A 240 0.72 19.51 8.74
C SER A 240 -0.22 19.67 7.55
N ARG A 241 0.27 19.39 6.32
CA ARG A 241 -0.54 19.45 5.11
C ARG A 241 -1.68 18.43 5.12
N ASP A 242 -1.39 17.21 5.51
CA ASP A 242 -2.37 16.13 5.54
C ASP A 242 -3.41 16.36 6.61
N SER A 243 -2.98 16.73 7.82
CA SER A 243 -3.88 17.11 8.91
C SER A 243 -4.81 18.26 8.50
N ALA A 244 -4.28 19.30 7.82
CA ALA A 244 -5.09 20.40 7.33
C ALA A 244 -6.10 19.95 6.22
N GLN A 245 -5.73 19.00 5.36
CA GLN A 245 -6.66 18.44 4.38
C GLN A 245 -7.78 17.63 5.02
N PHE A 246 -7.48 16.84 6.05
CA PHE A 246 -8.49 16.08 6.80
C PHE A 246 -9.45 17.01 7.55
N LEU A 247 -8.93 18.06 8.20
CA LEU A 247 -9.74 19.07 8.89
C LEU A 247 -10.62 19.85 7.91
N ARG A 248 -10.09 20.26 6.75
CA ARG A 248 -10.89 20.87 5.69
C ARG A 248 -12.02 19.96 5.27
N LYS A 249 -11.71 18.66 5.05
CA LYS A 249 -12.72 17.67 4.66
C LYS A 249 -13.77 17.47 5.75
N LYS A 250 -13.36 17.47 7.02
CA LYS A 250 -14.27 17.44 8.17
C LYS A 250 -15.21 18.63 8.16
N ALA A 251 -14.69 19.85 7.96
CA ALA A 251 -15.51 21.04 7.88
C ALA A 251 -16.54 20.95 6.74
N GLU A 252 -16.17 20.45 5.55
CA GLU A 252 -17.09 20.23 4.43
C GLU A 252 -18.25 19.27 4.79
N VAL A 253 -17.98 18.20 5.53
CA VAL A 253 -18.99 17.24 5.98
C VAL A 253 -19.91 17.89 7.02
N LEU A 254 -19.34 18.57 8.02
CA LEU A 254 -20.08 19.25 9.09
C LEU A 254 -21.01 20.33 8.56
N ILE A 255 -20.60 21.11 7.53
CA ILE A 255 -21.46 22.09 6.86
C ILE A 255 -22.69 21.39 6.23
N ARG A 256 -22.50 20.26 5.54
CA ARG A 256 -23.63 19.50 4.98
C ARG A 256 -24.59 19.02 6.06
N ARG A 257 -24.07 18.64 7.23
CA ARG A 257 -24.87 18.24 8.40
C ARG A 257 -25.44 19.43 9.18
N LYS A 258 -25.21 20.66 8.74
CA LYS A 258 -25.64 21.91 9.42
C LYS A 258 -25.04 22.08 10.83
N GLN A 259 -23.91 21.45 11.09
CA GLN A 259 -23.13 21.57 12.34
C GLN A 259 -22.09 22.68 12.16
N TYR A 260 -22.56 23.94 12.10
CA TYR A 260 -21.74 25.07 11.65
C TYR A 260 -20.68 25.49 12.66
N ILE A 261 -20.95 25.35 13.96
CA ILE A 261 -20.00 25.69 15.01
C ILE A 261 -18.78 24.77 14.92
N GLU A 262 -19.01 23.46 14.86
CA GLU A 262 -17.97 22.45 14.74
C GLU A 262 -17.21 22.59 13.42
N ALA A 263 -17.91 22.91 12.33
CA ALA A 263 -17.32 23.18 11.02
C ALA A 263 -16.36 24.36 11.06
N ARG A 264 -16.75 25.45 11.72
CA ARG A 264 -15.90 26.63 11.92
C ARG A 264 -14.65 26.29 12.72
N HIS A 265 -14.78 25.53 13.81
CA HIS A 265 -13.63 25.07 14.59
C HIS A 265 -12.66 24.22 13.76
N ALA A 266 -13.17 23.26 12.98
CA ALA A 266 -12.36 22.43 12.10
C ALA A 266 -11.64 23.28 11.01
N LEU A 267 -12.31 24.28 10.45
CA LEU A 267 -11.73 25.21 9.48
C LEU A 267 -10.59 26.04 10.11
N GLN A 268 -10.83 26.63 11.28
CA GLN A 268 -9.82 27.42 11.99
C GLN A 268 -8.58 26.59 12.33
N GLU A 269 -8.78 25.34 12.72
CA GLU A 269 -7.67 24.42 12.98
C GLU A 269 -6.90 24.06 11.70
N ALA A 270 -7.59 23.84 10.58
CA ALA A 270 -6.97 23.62 9.28
C ALA A 270 -6.10 24.82 8.85
N GLU A 271 -6.62 26.03 9.04
CA GLU A 271 -5.91 27.28 8.76
C GLU A 271 -4.67 27.47 9.63
N ARG A 272 -4.75 27.11 10.91
CA ARG A 272 -3.58 27.13 11.79
C ARG A 272 -2.48 26.19 11.34
N LYS A 273 -2.86 24.98 10.90
CA LYS A 273 -1.89 23.99 10.42
C LYS A 273 -1.30 24.36 9.05
N MET A 274 -2.10 24.92 8.14
CA MET A 274 -1.67 25.30 6.79
C MET A 274 -2.51 26.46 6.22
N PRO A 275 -2.14 27.73 6.47
CA PRO A 275 -2.94 28.90 6.07
C PRO A 275 -3.21 29.01 4.56
N ARG A 276 -2.31 28.49 3.73
CA ARG A 276 -2.40 28.55 2.25
C ARG A 276 -2.86 27.24 1.62
N LEU A 277 -3.56 26.38 2.36
CA LEU A 277 -4.08 25.16 1.78
C LEU A 277 -5.17 25.48 0.74
N PRO A 278 -5.09 24.97 -0.49
CA PRO A 278 -6.13 25.15 -1.49
C PRO A 278 -7.50 24.65 -1.00
N GLY A 279 -8.55 25.42 -1.26
CA GLY A 279 -9.92 25.08 -0.91
C GLY A 279 -10.42 25.55 0.46
N LEU A 280 -9.57 26.08 1.34
CA LEU A 280 -10.03 26.67 2.62
C LEU A 280 -10.93 27.88 2.42
N ALA A 281 -10.57 28.76 1.46
CA ALA A 281 -11.40 29.93 1.12
C ALA A 281 -12.82 29.56 0.71
N ALA A 282 -13.00 28.48 -0.05
CA ALA A 282 -14.31 28.02 -0.46
C ALA A 282 -15.16 27.49 0.73
N VAL A 283 -14.50 26.82 1.69
CA VAL A 283 -15.17 26.37 2.91
C VAL A 283 -15.56 27.54 3.80
N ARG A 284 -14.67 28.54 3.93
CA ARG A 284 -14.96 29.78 4.68
C ARG A 284 -16.16 30.51 4.09
N HIS A 285 -16.17 30.75 2.77
CA HIS A 285 -17.27 31.42 2.09
C HIS A 285 -18.61 30.73 2.35
N ARG A 286 -18.66 29.39 2.32
CA ARG A 286 -19.90 28.64 2.63
C ARG A 286 -20.38 28.82 4.07
N LEU A 287 -19.45 28.99 5.03
CA LEU A 287 -19.82 29.30 6.42
C LEU A 287 -20.34 30.73 6.57
N GLU A 288 -19.70 31.69 5.90
CA GLU A 288 -20.16 33.10 5.87
C GLU A 288 -21.56 33.25 5.24
N GLU A 289 -21.87 32.48 4.18
CA GLU A 289 -23.21 32.45 3.54
C GLU A 289 -24.31 31.99 4.52
N VAL A 290 -24.00 31.23 5.52
CA VAL A 290 -24.96 30.76 6.54
C VAL A 290 -24.85 31.51 7.88
N GLY A 291 -24.06 32.59 7.93
CA GLY A 291 -23.94 33.48 9.08
C GLY A 291 -22.90 33.06 10.13
N PHE A 292 -21.90 32.22 9.75
CA PHE A 292 -20.84 31.74 10.65
C PHE A 292 -19.44 32.16 10.25
#